data_13d55f9bc13af32a4c1ca1e66d6c6e45
#
_entry.id   13d55f9bc13af32a4c1ca1e66d6c6e45
#
_cell.length_a   1.000
_cell.length_b   1.000
_cell.length_c   1.000
_cell.angle_alpha   90.00
_cell.angle_beta   90.00
_cell.angle_gamma   90.00
#
_symmetry.space_group_name_H-M   'P 1'
#
loop_
_entity.id
_entity.type
_entity.pdbx_description
1 polymer ?
#
loop_
_entity_poly.entity_id
_entity_poly.type
_entity_poly.pdbx_seq_one_letter_code
_entity_poly.pdbx_strand_id
1 'polypeptide(L)'
;MKHPREILLGAQAMGGQLPVCDHYSGVEARMRKSLQLQAELTEEFGACVFDVTLDCEDGAPVGGEADHAALVTGLALNAGPEARVAVRVHPVDHPCFDADMASIAGQAGHRLTHIMIPKVETVADVVRAETALISASASHL
;
A
#
# COMPACT_ATOMS: atom_id res chain seq x y z
N MET A 1 4.28 34.47 -16.76
CA MET A 1 5.18 33.39 -16.28
C MET A 1 4.27 32.32 -15.68
N LYS A 2 4.35 31.06 -16.12
CA LYS A 2 3.54 29.99 -15.52
C LYS A 2 4.07 29.65 -14.13
N HIS A 3 3.19 29.34 -13.19
CA HIS A 3 3.60 28.89 -11.86
C HIS A 3 4.36 27.58 -11.96
N PRO A 4 5.44 27.34 -11.17
CA PRO A 4 6.21 26.08 -11.21
C PRO A 4 5.32 24.83 -11.08
N ARG A 5 4.25 24.90 -10.31
CA ARG A 5 3.26 23.81 -10.17
C ARG A 5 2.59 23.45 -11.51
N GLU A 6 2.24 24.44 -12.33
CA GLU A 6 1.62 24.20 -13.64
C GLU A 6 2.58 23.56 -14.63
N ILE A 7 3.88 23.86 -14.48
CA ILE A 7 4.94 23.29 -15.33
C ILE A 7 5.24 21.85 -14.90
N LEU A 8 5.36 21.61 -13.60
CA LEU A 8 5.75 20.30 -13.04
C LEU A 8 4.62 19.26 -13.11
N LEU A 9 3.38 19.68 -12.87
CA LEU A 9 2.23 18.77 -12.83
C LEU A 9 1.46 18.73 -14.15
N GLY A 10 1.64 19.70 -15.04
CA GLY A 10 1.01 19.72 -16.36
C GLY A 10 -0.51 19.51 -16.30
N ALA A 11 -1.03 18.63 -17.15
CA ALA A 11 -2.44 18.28 -17.18
C ALA A 11 -2.93 17.55 -15.90
N GLN A 12 -2.02 16.97 -15.13
CA GLN A 12 -2.34 16.31 -13.86
C GLN A 12 -2.69 17.32 -12.75
N ALA A 13 -2.28 18.58 -12.91
CA ALA A 13 -2.72 19.64 -11.99
C ALA A 13 -4.25 19.86 -12.02
N MET A 14 -4.91 19.34 -13.05
CA MET A 14 -6.35 19.43 -13.25
C MET A 14 -7.10 18.14 -12.90
N GLY A 15 -6.38 17.03 -12.72
CA GLY A 15 -6.95 15.73 -12.34
C GLY A 15 -6.69 15.47 -10.86
N GLY A 16 -7.65 14.92 -10.16
CA GLY A 16 -7.73 14.57 -8.75
C GLY A 16 -6.51 14.83 -7.87
N GLN A 17 -6.74 15.27 -6.67
CA GLN A 17 -5.65 15.57 -5.73
C GLN A 17 -4.93 14.26 -5.35
N LEU A 18 -3.75 14.05 -5.93
CA LEU A 18 -2.85 13.02 -5.44
C LEU A 18 -2.28 13.46 -4.08
N PRO A 19 -2.13 12.55 -3.13
CA PRO A 19 -1.45 12.81 -1.88
C PRO A 19 -0.04 13.38 -2.09
N VAL A 20 0.42 14.17 -1.12
CA VAL A 20 1.73 14.85 -1.19
C VAL A 20 2.88 13.85 -1.15
N CYS A 21 2.70 12.76 -0.41
CA CYS A 21 3.70 11.72 -0.23
C CYS A 21 3.06 10.40 0.19
N ASP A 22 3.88 9.37 0.26
CA ASP A 22 3.54 8.06 0.79
C ASP A 22 4.44 7.76 1.98
N HIS A 23 3.84 7.36 3.10
CA HIS A 23 4.54 7.06 4.34
C HIS A 23 4.66 5.55 4.55
N TYR A 24 5.88 5.04 4.47
CA TYR A 24 6.19 3.62 4.67
C TYR A 24 6.46 3.28 6.13
N SER A 25 5.86 2.20 6.62
CA SER A 25 6.08 1.70 7.96
C SER A 25 5.81 0.21 8.08
N GLY A 26 6.76 -0.55 8.62
CA GLY A 26 6.65 -1.98 8.87
C GLY A 26 6.61 -2.34 10.37
N VAL A 27 6.74 -1.38 11.28
CA VAL A 27 6.63 -1.61 12.72
C VAL A 27 5.23 -1.27 13.20
N GLU A 28 4.55 -2.19 13.89
CA GLU A 28 3.14 -2.07 14.29
C GLU A 28 2.79 -0.71 14.91
N ALA A 29 3.55 -0.27 15.90
CA ALA A 29 3.28 1.01 16.58
C ALA A 29 3.34 2.20 15.61
N ARG A 30 4.25 2.16 14.63
CA ARG A 30 4.38 3.20 13.60
C ARG A 30 3.27 3.10 12.56
N MET A 31 2.90 1.89 12.12
CA MET A 31 1.78 1.66 11.21
C MET A 31 0.47 2.24 11.80
N ARG A 32 0.17 1.90 13.04
CA ARG A 32 -1.01 2.42 13.75
C ARG A 32 -0.97 3.95 13.87
N LYS A 33 0.20 4.52 14.21
CA LYS A 33 0.34 5.98 14.34
C LYS A 33 0.21 6.68 12.98
N SER A 34 0.72 6.10 11.89
CA SER A 34 0.56 6.66 10.55
C SER A 34 -0.90 6.71 10.11
N LEU A 35 -1.65 5.63 10.33
CA LEU A 35 -3.09 5.59 10.04
C LEU A 35 -3.88 6.59 10.89
N GLN A 36 -3.53 6.72 12.17
CA GLN A 36 -4.13 7.73 13.05
C GLN A 36 -3.87 9.14 12.54
N LEU A 37 -2.61 9.48 12.22
CA LEU A 37 -2.25 10.80 11.70
C LEU A 37 -2.90 11.10 10.36
N GLN A 38 -3.01 10.11 9.46
CA GLN A 38 -3.73 10.28 8.21
C GLN A 38 -5.18 10.68 8.46
N ALA A 39 -5.87 10.01 9.40
CA ALA A 39 -7.24 10.33 9.75
C ALA A 39 -7.38 11.74 10.35
N GLU A 40 -6.53 12.08 11.33
CA GLU A 40 -6.51 13.39 11.99
C GLU A 40 -6.28 14.52 10.97
N LEU A 41 -5.29 14.37 10.07
CA LEU A 41 -4.99 15.39 9.06
C LEU A 41 -6.04 15.42 7.94
N THR A 42 -6.66 14.30 7.60
CA THR A 42 -7.78 14.28 6.65
C THR A 42 -8.98 15.08 7.19
N GLU A 43 -9.27 14.95 8.48
CA GLU A 43 -10.31 15.74 9.15
C GLU A 43 -9.94 17.23 9.16
N GLU A 44 -8.70 17.57 9.53
CA GLU A 44 -8.22 18.95 9.62
C GLU A 44 -8.22 19.67 8.27
N PHE A 45 -7.76 19.00 7.20
CA PHE A 45 -7.59 19.62 5.88
C PHE A 45 -8.75 19.35 4.92
N GLY A 46 -9.70 18.50 5.29
CA GLY A 46 -10.82 18.10 4.42
C GLY A 46 -10.40 17.25 3.21
N ALA A 47 -9.18 16.71 3.21
CA ALA A 47 -8.67 15.85 2.15
C ALA A 47 -7.51 14.99 2.67
N CYS A 48 -7.35 13.79 2.12
CA CYS A 48 -6.22 12.94 2.45
C CYS A 48 -4.90 13.57 1.95
N VAL A 49 -3.96 13.82 2.87
CA VAL A 49 -2.72 14.54 2.59
C VAL A 49 -1.53 13.64 2.28
N PHE A 50 -1.57 12.36 2.67
CA PHE A 50 -0.54 11.37 2.34
C PHE A 50 -1.13 9.96 2.31
N ASP A 51 -0.52 9.08 1.51
CA ASP A 51 -0.82 7.66 1.54
C ASP A 51 -0.04 6.98 2.68
N VAL A 52 -0.55 5.87 3.19
CA VAL A 52 0.14 5.02 4.15
C VAL A 52 0.39 3.66 3.50
N THR A 53 1.66 3.31 3.32
CA THR A 53 2.07 1.99 2.86
C THR A 53 2.54 1.16 4.06
N LEU A 54 1.80 0.12 4.37
CA LEU A 54 2.17 -0.89 5.37
C LEU A 54 3.20 -1.81 4.75
N ASP A 55 4.32 -2.00 5.44
CA ASP A 55 5.51 -2.62 4.86
C ASP A 55 5.73 -4.03 5.40
N CYS A 56 5.77 -5.01 4.49
CA CYS A 56 6.12 -6.39 4.80
C CYS A 56 7.55 -6.75 4.41
N GLU A 57 8.33 -5.79 3.89
CA GLU A 57 9.66 -6.01 3.36
C GLU A 57 10.74 -5.37 4.25
N ASP A 58 11.56 -4.46 3.75
CA ASP A 58 12.73 -3.90 4.45
C ASP A 58 12.42 -3.17 5.76
N GLY A 59 11.22 -2.62 5.90
CA GLY A 59 10.77 -1.93 7.12
C GLY A 59 10.13 -2.85 8.15
N ALA A 60 9.88 -4.12 7.81
CA ALA A 60 9.27 -5.11 8.70
C ALA A 60 10.32 -5.81 9.58
N PRO A 61 9.93 -6.33 10.75
CA PRO A 61 10.80 -7.22 11.53
C PRO A 61 11.09 -8.51 10.77
N VAL A 62 12.30 -8.99 10.85
CA VAL A 62 12.69 -10.29 10.30
C VAL A 62 12.18 -11.42 11.20
N GLY A 63 11.54 -12.42 10.61
CA GLY A 63 10.93 -13.55 11.31
C GLY A 63 9.47 -13.26 11.70
N GLY A 64 8.61 -14.26 11.59
CA GLY A 64 7.18 -14.12 11.85
C GLY A 64 6.40 -13.44 10.72
N GLU A 65 6.86 -13.61 9.47
CA GLU A 65 6.30 -12.96 8.27
C GLU A 65 4.79 -13.23 8.11
N ALA A 66 4.33 -14.44 8.43
CA ALA A 66 2.91 -14.79 8.36
C ALA A 66 2.06 -14.01 9.38
N ASP A 67 2.56 -13.86 10.61
CA ASP A 67 1.89 -13.08 11.65
C ASP A 67 1.89 -11.59 11.29
N HIS A 68 2.98 -11.11 10.68
CA HIS A 68 3.09 -9.74 10.20
C HIS A 68 2.12 -9.48 9.03
N ALA A 69 2.01 -10.39 8.07
CA ALA A 69 1.04 -10.28 6.98
C ALA A 69 -0.41 -10.27 7.51
N ALA A 70 -0.71 -11.08 8.53
CA ALA A 70 -2.01 -11.08 9.18
C ALA A 70 -2.29 -9.75 9.92
N LEU A 71 -1.30 -9.18 10.60
CA LEU A 71 -1.38 -7.86 11.22
C LEU A 71 -1.66 -6.76 10.19
N VAL A 72 -0.90 -6.73 9.09
CA VAL A 72 -1.06 -5.77 7.99
C VAL A 72 -2.44 -5.89 7.36
N THR A 73 -2.90 -7.11 7.07
CA THR A 73 -4.26 -7.38 6.59
C THR A 73 -5.32 -6.82 7.54
N GLY A 74 -5.19 -7.09 8.84
CA GLY A 74 -6.09 -6.58 9.85
C GLY A 74 -6.11 -5.06 9.94
N LEU A 75 -4.95 -4.40 9.85
CA LEU A 75 -4.86 -2.95 9.83
C LEU A 75 -5.53 -2.34 8.60
N ALA A 76 -5.33 -2.91 7.42
CA ALA A 76 -5.96 -2.46 6.18
C ALA A 76 -7.49 -2.60 6.24
N LEU A 77 -7.99 -3.73 6.71
CA LEU A 77 -9.43 -3.98 6.86
C LEU A 77 -10.12 -3.03 7.84
N ASN A 78 -9.42 -2.65 8.92
CA ASN A 78 -9.95 -1.77 9.97
C ASN A 78 -9.65 -0.28 9.74
N ALA A 79 -8.95 0.09 8.68
CA ALA A 79 -8.73 1.49 8.32
C ALA A 79 -10.06 2.18 8.00
N GLY A 80 -10.16 3.47 8.29
CA GLY A 80 -11.37 4.28 8.05
C GLY A 80 -11.77 4.26 6.55
N PRO A 81 -13.03 4.61 6.23
CA PRO A 81 -13.53 4.56 4.85
C PRO A 81 -12.79 5.52 3.90
N GLU A 82 -12.29 6.63 4.44
CA GLU A 82 -11.53 7.63 3.68
C GLU A 82 -10.01 7.39 3.69
N ALA A 83 -9.56 6.32 4.38
CA ALA A 83 -8.16 6.01 4.47
C ALA A 83 -7.60 5.54 3.14
N ARG A 84 -6.44 6.06 2.77
CA ARG A 84 -5.67 5.65 1.61
C ARG A 84 -4.51 4.76 2.08
N VAL A 85 -4.75 3.46 2.04
CA VAL A 85 -3.83 2.44 2.54
C VAL A 85 -3.30 1.60 1.39
N ALA A 86 -2.01 1.39 1.39
CA ALA A 86 -1.31 0.49 0.49
C ALA A 86 -0.49 -0.53 1.28
N VAL A 87 0.03 -1.52 0.59
CA VAL A 87 0.95 -2.51 1.18
C VAL A 87 2.13 -2.74 0.25
N ARG A 88 3.34 -2.76 0.81
CA ARG A 88 4.53 -3.30 0.14
C ARG A 88 4.71 -4.74 0.58
N VAL A 89 4.53 -5.67 -0.35
CA VAL A 89 4.73 -7.12 -0.12
C VAL A 89 6.20 -7.50 -0.30
N HIS A 90 6.55 -8.76 -0.04
CA HIS A 90 7.88 -9.26 -0.38
C HIS A 90 8.13 -9.30 -1.90
N PRO A 91 9.41 -9.32 -2.35
CA PRO A 91 9.74 -9.50 -3.77
C PRO A 91 9.19 -10.80 -4.35
N VAL A 92 8.98 -10.84 -5.66
CA VAL A 92 8.36 -11.98 -6.37
C VAL A 92 9.12 -13.31 -6.24
N ASP A 93 10.41 -13.25 -5.96
CA ASP A 93 11.28 -14.40 -5.74
C ASP A 93 11.40 -14.80 -4.26
N HIS A 94 10.80 -14.02 -3.35
CA HIS A 94 10.83 -14.32 -1.92
C HIS A 94 9.87 -15.47 -1.56
N PRO A 95 10.25 -16.40 -0.68
CA PRO A 95 9.38 -17.53 -0.29
C PRO A 95 8.01 -17.14 0.27
N CYS A 96 7.88 -15.96 0.89
CA CYS A 96 6.63 -15.48 1.47
C CYS A 96 5.73 -14.74 0.47
N PHE A 97 6.18 -14.44 -0.76
CA PHE A 97 5.44 -13.63 -1.72
C PHE A 97 4.02 -14.15 -1.99
N ASP A 98 3.87 -15.43 -2.29
CA ASP A 98 2.55 -16.01 -2.58
C ASP A 98 1.63 -16.03 -1.36
N ALA A 99 2.19 -16.22 -0.17
CA ALA A 99 1.44 -16.15 1.07
C ALA A 99 0.99 -14.72 1.39
N ASP A 100 1.84 -13.72 1.15
CA ASP A 100 1.46 -12.31 1.26
C ASP A 100 0.32 -11.97 0.31
N MET A 101 0.43 -12.36 -0.97
CA MET A 101 -0.61 -12.08 -1.95
C MET A 101 -1.94 -12.74 -1.57
N ALA A 102 -1.91 -14.00 -1.12
CA ALA A 102 -3.11 -14.71 -0.68
C ALA A 102 -3.76 -14.06 0.57
N SER A 103 -2.94 -13.69 1.54
CA SER A 103 -3.42 -13.09 2.79
C SER A 103 -3.87 -11.64 2.58
N ILE A 104 -3.01 -10.80 2.02
CA ILE A 104 -3.20 -9.35 1.95
C ILE A 104 -4.12 -8.99 0.79
N ALA A 105 -3.73 -9.33 -0.46
CA ALA A 105 -4.53 -9.00 -1.63
C ALA A 105 -5.85 -9.78 -1.64
N GLY A 106 -5.83 -11.05 -1.28
CA GLY A 106 -7.01 -11.87 -1.21
C GLY A 106 -8.04 -11.36 -0.21
N GLN A 107 -7.66 -11.03 1.02
CA GLN A 107 -8.60 -10.63 2.07
C GLN A 107 -8.88 -9.13 2.11
N ALA A 108 -7.86 -8.30 1.93
CA ALA A 108 -7.95 -6.86 2.09
C ALA A 108 -7.83 -6.05 0.78
N GLY A 109 -7.66 -6.70 -0.37
CA GLY A 109 -7.43 -6.02 -1.66
C GLY A 109 -8.46 -4.94 -2.00
N HIS A 110 -9.73 -5.17 -1.67
CA HIS A 110 -10.82 -4.21 -1.87
C HIS A 110 -10.71 -2.94 -1.02
N ARG A 111 -9.83 -2.93 -0.03
CA ARG A 111 -9.56 -1.79 0.86
C ARG A 111 -8.27 -1.04 0.49
N LEU A 112 -7.43 -1.63 -0.36
CA LEU A 112 -6.13 -1.07 -0.70
C LEU A 112 -6.24 -0.13 -1.89
N THR A 113 -5.49 0.98 -1.84
CA THR A 113 -5.33 1.88 -2.98
C THR A 113 -4.39 1.28 -4.02
N HIS A 114 -3.35 0.60 -3.56
CA HIS A 114 -2.38 -0.09 -4.42
C HIS A 114 -1.58 -1.13 -3.61
N ILE A 115 -0.91 -2.01 -4.33
CA ILE A 115 0.08 -2.95 -3.80
C ILE A 115 1.41 -2.63 -4.47
N MET A 116 2.45 -2.42 -3.67
CA MET A 116 3.80 -2.20 -4.17
C MET A 116 4.56 -3.51 -4.23
N ILE A 117 5.04 -3.83 -5.41
CA ILE A 117 5.93 -4.98 -5.67
C ILE A 117 7.36 -4.43 -5.68
N PRO A 118 8.18 -4.75 -4.68
CA PRO A 118 9.55 -4.25 -4.62
C PRO A 118 10.50 -5.02 -5.53
N LYS A 119 11.65 -4.42 -5.83
CA LYS A 119 12.80 -5.05 -6.48
C LYS A 119 12.48 -5.74 -7.82
N VAL A 120 11.53 -5.19 -8.58
CA VAL A 120 11.20 -5.67 -9.92
C VAL A 120 12.33 -5.31 -10.89
N GLU A 121 12.90 -6.29 -11.57
CA GLU A 121 14.01 -6.12 -12.51
C GLU A 121 13.63 -6.48 -13.95
N THR A 122 12.64 -7.35 -14.12
CA THR A 122 12.26 -7.87 -15.44
C THR A 122 10.76 -7.80 -15.69
N VAL A 123 10.38 -7.91 -16.97
CA VAL A 123 8.96 -8.06 -17.35
C VAL A 123 8.35 -9.33 -16.77
N ALA A 124 9.14 -10.39 -16.62
CA ALA A 124 8.66 -11.64 -16.03
C ALA A 124 8.24 -11.45 -14.56
N ASP A 125 8.91 -10.59 -13.81
CA ASP A 125 8.56 -10.27 -12.42
C ASP A 125 7.20 -9.57 -12.36
N VAL A 126 6.94 -8.65 -13.28
CA VAL A 126 5.63 -7.96 -13.38
C VAL A 126 4.52 -8.97 -13.70
N VAL A 127 4.73 -9.83 -14.69
CA VAL A 127 3.76 -10.87 -15.08
C VAL A 127 3.51 -11.84 -13.91
N ARG A 128 4.54 -12.22 -13.18
CA ARG A 128 4.45 -13.06 -11.99
C ARG A 128 3.57 -12.39 -10.91
N ALA A 129 3.82 -11.11 -10.64
CA ALA A 129 3.05 -10.34 -9.66
C ALA A 129 1.58 -10.19 -10.07
N GLU A 130 1.30 -9.84 -11.32
CA GLU A 130 -0.06 -9.73 -11.87
C GLU A 130 -0.80 -11.07 -11.77
N THR A 131 -0.15 -12.17 -12.14
CA THR A 131 -0.75 -13.52 -12.04
C THR A 131 -1.13 -13.86 -10.62
N ALA A 132 -0.25 -13.58 -9.65
CA ALA A 132 -0.52 -13.82 -8.23
C ALA A 132 -1.68 -12.96 -7.72
N LEU A 133 -1.75 -11.68 -8.13
CA LEU A 133 -2.84 -10.77 -7.77
C LEU A 133 -4.19 -11.25 -8.30
N ILE A 134 -4.25 -11.65 -9.58
CA ILE A 134 -5.47 -12.19 -10.19
C ILE A 134 -5.92 -13.46 -9.46
N SER A 135 -4.99 -14.36 -9.16
CA SER A 135 -5.29 -15.61 -8.44
C SER A 135 -5.81 -15.35 -7.03
N ALA A 136 -5.21 -14.43 -6.29
CA ALA A 136 -5.65 -14.04 -4.95
C ALA A 136 -7.05 -13.41 -4.98
N SER A 137 -7.33 -12.55 -5.95
CA SER A 137 -8.64 -11.88 -6.09
C SER A 137 -9.76 -12.85 -6.49
N ALA A 138 -9.46 -13.85 -7.32
CA ALA A 138 -10.45 -14.84 -7.75
C ALA A 138 -10.92 -15.79 -6.63
N SER A 139 -10.13 -15.94 -5.57
CA SER A 139 -10.46 -16.82 -4.43
C SER A 139 -11.52 -16.23 -3.50
N HIS A 140 -11.97 -15.00 -3.74
CA HIS A 140 -12.95 -14.27 -2.90
C HIS A 140 -14.24 -13.90 -3.67
N LEU A 141 -14.42 -14.40 -4.89
CA LEU A 141 -15.67 -14.36 -5.66
C LEU A 141 -16.45 -15.66 -5.50
#